data_8d7ef19a887e3981735b7b9804e5fa01
#
_entry.id   8d7ef19a887e3981735b7b9804e5fa01
#
_cell.length_a   1.000
_cell.length_b   1.000
_cell.length_c   1.000
_cell.angle_alpha   90.00
_cell.angle_beta   90.00
_cell.angle_gamma   90.00
#
_symmetry.space_group_name_H-M   'P 1'
#
loop_
_entity.id
_entity.type
_entity.pdbx_description
1 polymer ?
#
loop_
_entity_poly.entity_id
_entity_poly.type
_entity_poly.pdbx_seq_one_letter_code
_entity_poly.pdbx_strand_id
1 'polypeptide(L)'
;MRKRILSVLLVLLMLLLLILYSLPAEASEKHPVRKMRVTGYTYPEGSITASGCEVREGIIAAKKEWMDALVVLYDMDMNFIGYFEVKDTGFGIDKDGDGIGSIQEGTSIDVFRSSLERCHEWTERYGDYCYVQVIPDAEG
;
A
#
# COMPACT_ATOMS: atom_id res chain seq x y z
N MET A 1 28.10 -8.30 47.63
CA MET A 1 26.99 -9.08 47.01
C MET A 1 26.10 -8.21 46.10
N ARG A 2 25.51 -7.11 46.56
CA ARG A 2 24.64 -6.22 45.76
C ARG A 2 25.28 -5.66 44.47
N LYS A 3 26.57 -5.24 44.50
CA LYS A 3 27.26 -4.71 43.30
C LYS A 3 27.48 -5.74 42.20
N ARG A 4 27.72 -7.02 42.56
CA ARG A 4 27.87 -8.10 41.57
C ARG A 4 26.53 -8.49 40.92
N ILE A 5 25.43 -8.47 41.66
CA ILE A 5 24.10 -8.73 41.16
C ILE A 5 23.67 -7.62 40.17
N LEU A 6 23.96 -6.36 40.49
CA LEU A 6 23.66 -5.23 39.62
C LEU A 6 24.44 -5.28 38.30
N SER A 7 25.72 -5.67 38.35
CA SER A 7 26.55 -5.84 37.13
C SER A 7 26.01 -6.98 36.23
N VAL A 8 25.59 -8.10 36.82
CA VAL A 8 25.03 -9.22 36.05
C VAL A 8 23.70 -8.81 35.40
N LEU A 9 22.84 -8.10 36.14
CA LEU A 9 21.57 -7.58 35.60
C LEU A 9 21.79 -6.60 34.42
N LEU A 10 22.81 -5.72 34.54
CA LEU A 10 23.14 -4.76 33.48
C LEU A 10 23.63 -5.46 32.20
N VAL A 11 24.48 -6.50 32.36
CA VAL A 11 24.97 -7.30 31.23
C VAL A 11 23.83 -8.07 30.56
N LEU A 12 22.90 -8.65 31.33
CA LEU A 12 21.72 -9.34 30.82
C LEU A 12 20.79 -8.38 30.05
N LEU A 13 20.60 -7.17 30.58
CA LEU A 13 19.80 -6.14 29.91
C LEU A 13 20.45 -5.69 28.60
N MET A 14 21.75 -5.50 28.55
CA MET A 14 22.47 -5.17 27.32
C MET A 14 22.42 -6.29 26.29
N LEU A 15 22.55 -7.55 26.72
CA LEU A 15 22.37 -8.72 25.83
C LEU A 15 20.96 -8.81 25.28
N LEU A 16 19.93 -8.54 26.10
CA LEU A 16 18.53 -8.52 25.65
C LEU A 16 18.28 -7.42 24.62
N LEU A 17 18.84 -6.22 24.84
CA LEU A 17 18.78 -5.12 23.88
C LEU A 17 19.49 -5.45 22.57
N LEU A 18 20.66 -6.10 22.61
CA LEU A 18 21.37 -6.55 21.42
C LEU A 18 20.58 -7.60 20.62
N ILE A 19 19.89 -8.53 21.31
CA ILE A 19 19.03 -9.52 20.66
C ILE A 19 17.83 -8.84 20.02
N LEU A 20 17.20 -7.86 20.66
CA LEU A 20 16.08 -7.10 20.10
C LEU A 20 16.52 -6.26 18.89
N TYR A 21 17.75 -5.73 18.88
CA TYR A 21 18.30 -5.00 17.73
C TYR A 21 18.74 -5.91 16.58
N SER A 22 19.02 -7.18 16.85
CA SER A 22 19.44 -8.17 15.84
C SER A 22 18.27 -8.95 15.22
N LEU A 23 17.03 -8.70 15.63
CA LEU A 23 15.87 -9.26 14.93
C LEU A 23 15.83 -8.67 13.52
N PRO A 24 16.00 -9.49 12.47
CA PRO A 24 16.02 -8.98 11.12
C PRO A 24 14.67 -8.34 10.80
N ALA A 25 14.73 -7.18 10.17
CA ALA A 25 13.56 -6.52 9.56
C ALA A 25 13.14 -7.26 8.27
N GLU A 26 13.06 -8.59 8.31
CA GLU A 26 12.77 -9.43 7.14
C GLU A 26 11.39 -9.17 6.53
N ALA A 27 10.45 -8.60 7.29
CA ALA A 27 9.12 -8.28 6.78
C ALA A 27 9.11 -7.15 5.72
N SER A 28 10.14 -6.29 5.71
CA SER A 28 10.20 -5.15 4.78
C SER A 28 10.73 -5.50 3.39
N GLU A 29 11.54 -6.55 3.24
CA GLU A 29 12.11 -6.93 1.93
C GLU A 29 11.14 -7.73 1.06
N LYS A 30 10.20 -8.46 1.65
CA LYS A 30 9.27 -9.32 0.90
C LYS A 30 8.26 -8.51 0.08
N HIS A 31 7.87 -7.33 0.55
CA HIS A 31 6.89 -6.45 -0.09
C HIS A 31 7.41 -5.01 -0.09
N PRO A 32 8.23 -4.63 -1.08
CA PRO A 32 8.88 -3.32 -1.09
C PRO A 32 7.86 -2.19 -1.27
N VAL A 33 8.11 -1.09 -0.56
CA VAL A 33 7.40 0.17 -0.77
C VAL A 33 7.93 0.85 -2.03
N ARG A 34 7.04 1.27 -2.93
CA ARG A 34 7.40 1.90 -4.21
C ARG A 34 6.66 3.21 -4.39
N LYS A 35 7.32 4.20 -4.97
CA LYS A 35 6.64 5.41 -5.44
C LYS A 35 5.84 5.08 -6.70
N MET A 36 4.54 5.33 -6.67
CA MET A 36 3.63 5.08 -7.79
C MET A 36 2.72 6.29 -8.02
N ARG A 37 2.19 6.42 -9.23
CA ARG A 37 1.11 7.33 -9.49
C ARG A 37 -0.17 6.77 -8.89
N VAL A 38 -0.87 7.59 -8.09
CA VAL A 38 -2.10 7.21 -7.38
C VAL A 38 -3.14 8.28 -7.61
N THR A 39 -4.16 7.97 -8.41
CA THR A 39 -5.25 8.89 -8.72
C THR A 39 -6.58 8.38 -8.18
N GLY A 40 -7.60 9.22 -8.21
CA GLY A 40 -8.95 8.84 -7.82
C GLY A 40 -9.79 8.47 -9.02
N TYR A 41 -10.65 7.46 -8.89
CA TYR A 41 -11.69 7.15 -9.87
C TYR A 41 -13.04 7.01 -9.17
N THR A 42 -14.11 7.16 -9.92
CA THR A 42 -15.46 7.02 -9.39
C THR A 42 -16.38 6.33 -10.39
N TYR A 43 -17.34 5.58 -9.86
CA TYR A 43 -18.47 4.99 -10.60
C TYR A 43 -19.76 5.27 -9.85
N PRO A 44 -20.92 5.17 -10.53
CA PRO A 44 -22.22 5.21 -9.87
C PRO A 44 -22.34 4.17 -8.76
N GLU A 45 -23.06 4.51 -7.69
CA GLU A 45 -23.42 3.59 -6.63
C GLU A 45 -24.05 2.30 -7.19
N GLY A 46 -23.70 1.15 -6.64
CA GLY A 46 -24.15 -0.16 -7.13
C GLY A 46 -23.38 -0.71 -8.34
N SER A 47 -22.41 0.04 -8.90
CA SER A 47 -21.54 -0.49 -9.96
C SER A 47 -20.72 -1.67 -9.46
N ILE A 48 -20.50 -2.65 -10.35
CA ILE A 48 -19.75 -3.88 -10.01
C ILE A 48 -18.32 -3.78 -10.52
N THR A 49 -17.38 -4.11 -9.67
CA THR A 49 -15.94 -4.13 -9.96
C THR A 49 -15.53 -5.39 -10.72
N ALA A 50 -14.29 -5.45 -11.18
CA ALA A 50 -13.73 -6.61 -11.85
C ALA A 50 -13.70 -7.88 -10.97
N SER A 51 -13.68 -7.74 -9.64
CA SER A 51 -13.78 -8.86 -8.70
C SER A 51 -15.21 -9.35 -8.45
N GLY A 52 -16.22 -8.63 -8.97
CA GLY A 52 -17.64 -8.95 -8.78
C GLY A 52 -18.27 -8.37 -7.51
N CYS A 53 -17.57 -7.53 -6.75
CA CYS A 53 -18.16 -6.80 -5.63
C CYS A 53 -18.65 -5.41 -6.05
N GLU A 54 -19.54 -4.82 -5.27
CA GLU A 54 -19.95 -3.43 -5.49
C GLU A 54 -18.81 -2.46 -5.15
N VAL A 55 -18.77 -1.34 -5.89
CA VAL A 55 -17.82 -0.24 -5.59
C VAL A 55 -18.08 0.32 -4.20
N ARG A 56 -17.03 0.58 -3.47
CA ARG A 56 -17.05 1.20 -2.13
C ARG A 56 -15.74 1.88 -1.80
N GLU A 57 -15.76 2.80 -0.85
CA GLU A 57 -14.53 3.37 -0.30
C GLU A 57 -13.63 2.27 0.26
N GLY A 58 -12.32 2.44 0.13
CA GLY A 58 -11.32 1.46 0.58
C GLY A 58 -10.91 0.43 -0.48
N ILE A 59 -11.44 0.49 -1.71
CA ILE A 59 -10.97 -0.34 -2.81
C ILE A 59 -10.11 0.42 -3.81
N ILE A 60 -9.30 -0.33 -4.54
CA ILE A 60 -8.36 0.15 -5.54
C ILE A 60 -8.55 -0.61 -6.84
N ALA A 61 -8.43 0.11 -7.97
CA ALA A 61 -8.16 -0.46 -9.27
C ALA A 61 -6.64 -0.56 -9.48
N ALA A 62 -6.15 -1.77 -9.73
CA ALA A 62 -4.74 -2.07 -9.94
C ALA A 62 -4.58 -3.12 -11.03
N LYS A 63 -3.35 -3.55 -11.30
CA LYS A 63 -3.14 -4.60 -12.28
C LYS A 63 -3.78 -5.92 -11.82
N LYS A 64 -4.25 -6.70 -12.79
CA LYS A 64 -5.05 -7.90 -12.56
C LYS A 64 -4.38 -8.93 -11.63
N GLU A 65 -3.06 -9.07 -11.71
CA GLU A 65 -2.29 -10.00 -10.89
C GLU A 65 -2.22 -9.63 -9.41
N TRP A 66 -2.66 -8.41 -9.05
CA TRP A 66 -2.77 -7.97 -7.66
C TRP A 66 -4.19 -8.07 -7.10
N MET A 67 -5.12 -8.70 -7.84
CA MET A 67 -6.49 -8.87 -7.34
C MET A 67 -6.47 -9.51 -5.95
N ASP A 68 -7.33 -9.01 -5.06
CA ASP A 68 -7.44 -9.39 -3.65
C ASP A 68 -6.24 -9.04 -2.75
N ALA A 69 -5.17 -8.43 -3.30
CA ALA A 69 -4.06 -7.95 -2.49
C ALA A 69 -4.50 -6.83 -1.54
N LEU A 70 -3.84 -6.76 -0.38
CA LEU A 70 -3.87 -5.60 0.50
C LEU A 70 -2.86 -4.56 0.02
N VAL A 71 -3.29 -3.31 -0.05
CA VAL A 71 -2.42 -2.18 -0.40
C VAL A 71 -2.34 -1.21 0.77
N VAL A 72 -1.12 -0.86 1.14
CA VAL A 72 -0.84 0.18 2.14
C VAL A 72 -0.35 1.42 1.41
N LEU A 73 -0.98 2.56 1.68
CA LEU A 73 -0.62 3.84 1.10
C LEU A 73 0.00 4.77 2.14
N TYR A 74 1.04 5.47 1.71
CA TYR A 74 1.70 6.55 2.44
C TYR A 74 1.80 7.77 1.53
N ASP A 75 1.71 8.96 2.09
CA ASP A 75 1.97 10.19 1.36
C ASP A 75 3.46 10.35 1.00
N MET A 76 3.81 11.44 0.33
CA MET A 76 5.19 11.68 -0.11
C MET A 76 6.16 11.97 1.04
N ASP A 77 5.65 12.24 2.25
CA ASP A 77 6.41 12.39 3.50
C ASP A 77 6.44 11.11 4.34
N MET A 78 5.97 9.97 3.78
CA MET A 78 5.85 8.67 4.42
C MET A 78 4.86 8.62 5.58
N ASN A 79 3.91 9.55 5.66
CA ASN A 79 2.80 9.44 6.61
C ASN A 79 1.78 8.41 6.09
N PHE A 80 1.30 7.59 6.99
CA PHE A 80 0.30 6.56 6.69
C PHE A 80 -1.03 7.21 6.26
N ILE A 81 -1.55 6.77 5.10
CA ILE A 81 -2.86 7.20 4.58
C ILE A 81 -3.94 6.17 4.93
N GLY A 82 -3.71 4.89 4.65
CA GLY A 82 -4.70 3.86 4.91
C GLY A 82 -4.37 2.50 4.30
N TYR A 83 -5.27 1.56 4.60
CA TYR A 83 -5.31 0.22 4.01
C TYR A 83 -6.42 0.17 2.96
N PHE A 84 -6.13 -0.48 1.84
CA PHE A 84 -7.03 -0.63 0.71
C PHE A 84 -6.97 -2.05 0.16
N GLU A 85 -8.04 -2.49 -0.49
CA GLU A 85 -8.10 -3.79 -1.14
C GLU A 85 -8.13 -3.62 -2.66
N VAL A 86 -7.37 -4.43 -3.38
CA VAL A 86 -7.48 -4.49 -4.84
C VAL A 86 -8.70 -5.31 -5.21
N LYS A 87 -9.76 -4.63 -5.63
CA LYS A 87 -11.03 -5.26 -6.04
C LYS A 87 -11.43 -4.90 -7.46
N ASP A 88 -10.68 -4.03 -8.10
CA ASP A 88 -10.94 -3.59 -9.46
C ASP A 88 -9.65 -3.57 -10.29
N THR A 89 -9.80 -3.39 -11.59
CA THR A 89 -8.69 -3.24 -12.52
C THR A 89 -8.99 -2.14 -13.51
N GLY A 90 -7.98 -1.70 -14.25
CA GLY A 90 -8.13 -0.63 -15.24
C GLY A 90 -7.03 -0.68 -16.28
N PHE A 91 -7.07 0.27 -17.19
CA PHE A 91 -6.06 0.45 -18.22
C PHE A 91 -4.97 1.44 -17.73
N GLY A 92 -5.40 2.58 -17.20
CA GLY A 92 -4.49 3.69 -16.87
C GLY A 92 -4.15 4.54 -18.08
N ILE A 93 -2.91 4.99 -18.18
CA ILE A 93 -2.40 5.82 -19.27
C ILE A 93 -1.35 5.03 -20.04
N ASP A 94 -1.53 4.89 -21.35
CA ASP A 94 -0.50 4.38 -22.25
C ASP A 94 0.46 5.54 -22.59
N LYS A 95 1.63 5.54 -21.96
CA LYS A 95 2.63 6.59 -22.12
C LYS A 95 3.55 6.37 -23.33
N ASP A 96 3.75 5.12 -23.68
CA ASP A 96 4.77 4.70 -24.64
C ASP A 96 4.14 4.33 -26.00
N GLY A 97 2.80 4.25 -26.06
CA GLY A 97 2.05 3.92 -27.28
C GLY A 97 2.16 2.45 -27.67
N ASP A 98 2.48 1.58 -26.72
CA ASP A 98 2.62 0.14 -26.93
C ASP A 98 1.31 -0.64 -26.76
N GLY A 99 0.22 0.03 -26.37
CA GLY A 99 -1.09 -0.54 -26.13
C GLY A 99 -1.28 -1.12 -24.72
N ILE A 100 -0.32 -0.89 -23.81
CA ILE A 100 -0.38 -1.32 -22.41
C ILE A 100 -0.50 -0.07 -21.53
N GLY A 101 -1.51 -0.04 -20.67
CA GLY A 101 -1.72 1.09 -19.77
C GLY A 101 -0.97 0.97 -18.46
N SER A 102 -0.70 2.10 -17.81
CA SER A 102 0.11 2.20 -16.59
C SER A 102 -0.43 1.37 -15.41
N ILE A 103 -1.75 1.14 -15.34
CA ILE A 103 -2.34 0.21 -14.35
C ILE A 103 -1.98 -1.23 -14.70
N GLN A 104 -2.09 -1.60 -15.98
CA GLN A 104 -1.75 -2.96 -16.44
C GLN A 104 -0.26 -3.28 -16.25
N GLU A 105 0.61 -2.29 -16.44
CA GLU A 105 2.04 -2.41 -16.15
C GLU A 105 2.33 -2.52 -14.64
N GLY A 106 1.42 -2.03 -13.79
CA GLY A 106 1.63 -1.91 -12.35
C GLY A 106 2.50 -0.72 -11.95
N THR A 107 2.51 0.34 -12.76
CA THR A 107 3.20 1.61 -12.48
C THR A 107 2.27 2.69 -11.92
N SER A 108 0.95 2.47 -11.99
CA SER A 108 -0.07 3.30 -11.33
C SER A 108 -1.20 2.46 -10.73
N ILE A 109 -1.94 3.07 -9.84
CA ILE A 109 -3.18 2.56 -9.26
C ILE A 109 -4.19 3.69 -9.12
N ASP A 110 -5.48 3.34 -9.08
CA ASP A 110 -6.56 4.29 -8.87
C ASP A 110 -7.37 3.92 -7.63
N VAL A 111 -7.55 4.88 -6.72
CA VAL A 111 -8.33 4.72 -5.49
C VAL A 111 -9.78 5.07 -5.78
N PHE A 112 -10.72 4.17 -5.44
CA PHE A 112 -12.15 4.48 -5.58
C PHE A 112 -12.55 5.59 -4.62
N ARG A 113 -13.29 6.56 -5.16
CA ARG A 113 -13.92 7.65 -4.41
C ARG A 113 -15.37 7.74 -4.81
N SER A 114 -16.23 8.00 -3.85
CA SER A 114 -17.69 8.00 -4.03
C SER A 114 -18.23 9.13 -4.93
N SER A 115 -17.42 10.11 -5.30
CA SER A 115 -17.78 11.20 -6.22
C SER A 115 -16.55 11.82 -6.86
N LEU A 116 -16.75 12.58 -7.96
CA LEU A 116 -15.69 13.37 -8.59
C LEU A 116 -15.10 14.41 -7.65
N GLU A 117 -15.91 15.03 -6.79
CA GLU A 117 -15.44 15.97 -5.77
C GLU A 117 -14.43 15.30 -4.84
N ARG A 118 -14.72 14.09 -4.37
CA ARG A 118 -13.81 13.32 -3.53
C ARG A 118 -12.56 12.84 -4.27
N CYS A 119 -12.63 12.64 -5.59
CA CYS A 119 -11.42 12.41 -6.40
C CYS A 119 -10.53 13.66 -6.43
N HIS A 120 -11.11 14.85 -6.58
CA HIS A 120 -10.38 16.12 -6.52
C HIS A 120 -9.77 16.35 -5.13
N GLU A 121 -10.54 16.15 -4.05
CA GLU A 121 -10.03 16.24 -2.67
C GLU A 121 -8.83 15.31 -2.43
N TRP A 122 -8.87 14.10 -3.00
CA TRP A 122 -7.75 13.17 -2.94
C TRP A 122 -6.48 13.77 -3.57
N THR A 123 -6.60 14.28 -4.80
CA THR A 123 -5.48 14.87 -5.54
C THR A 123 -4.97 16.14 -4.85
N GLU A 124 -5.85 16.99 -4.34
CA GLU A 124 -5.47 18.19 -3.59
C GLU A 124 -4.70 17.85 -2.31
N ARG A 125 -5.10 16.76 -1.63
CA ARG A 125 -4.52 16.37 -0.35
C ARG A 125 -3.21 15.61 -0.49
N TYR A 126 -3.11 14.69 -1.45
CA TYR A 126 -1.99 13.74 -1.57
C TYR A 126 -1.16 13.92 -2.84
N GLY A 127 -1.61 14.74 -3.78
CA GLY A 127 -0.99 14.89 -5.11
C GLY A 127 -1.23 13.67 -5.99
N ASP A 128 -0.44 13.56 -7.05
CA ASP A 128 -0.54 12.47 -8.03
C ASP A 128 0.32 11.26 -7.68
N TYR A 129 1.13 11.33 -6.63
CA TYR A 129 2.06 10.27 -6.25
C TYR A 129 1.97 9.94 -4.77
N CYS A 130 2.04 8.66 -4.48
CA CYS A 130 2.15 8.12 -3.12
C CYS A 130 3.22 7.03 -3.09
N TYR A 131 3.65 6.68 -1.88
CA TYR A 131 4.35 5.44 -1.66
C TYR A 131 3.36 4.31 -1.42
N VAL A 132 3.55 3.21 -2.14
CA VAL A 132 2.62 2.09 -2.23
C VAL A 132 3.34 0.80 -1.84
N GLN A 133 2.77 0.06 -0.91
CA GLN A 133 3.18 -1.30 -0.59
C GLN A 133 2.05 -2.26 -0.94
N VAL A 134 2.33 -3.22 -1.81
CA VAL A 134 1.38 -4.26 -2.21
C VAL A 134 1.73 -5.53 -1.46
N ILE A 135 0.78 -6.06 -0.72
CA ILE A 135 0.89 -7.31 0.04
C ILE A 135 -0.07 -8.30 -0.62
N PRO A 136 0.43 -9.22 -1.45
CA PRO A 136 -0.41 -10.22 -2.10
C PRO A 136 -1.18 -11.06 -1.08
N ASP A 137 -2.37 -11.50 -1.45
CA ASP A 137 -3.11 -12.47 -0.63
C ASP A 137 -2.30 -13.77 -0.56
N ALA A 138 -2.17 -14.32 0.65
CA ALA A 138 -1.37 -15.53 0.90
C ALA A 138 -2.03 -16.81 0.37
N GLU A 139 -3.25 -16.71 -0.15
CA GLU A 139 -4.06 -17.83 -0.64
C GLU A 139 -4.20 -17.86 -2.18
N GLY A 140 -3.23 -17.31 -2.90
CA GLY A 140 -3.16 -17.41 -4.35
C GLY A 140 -2.42 -18.66 -4.81
#